data_80e7eb12c2cf6c11c702076510da41cb
#
_entry.id   80e7eb12c2cf6c11c702076510da41cb
#
_cell.length_a   1.000
_cell.length_b   1.000
_cell.length_c   1.000
_cell.angle_alpha   90.00
_cell.angle_beta   90.00
_cell.angle_gamma   90.00
#
_symmetry.space_group_name_H-M   'P 1'
#
loop_
_entity.id
_entity.type
_entity.pdbx_description
1 polymer ?
#
loop_
_entity_poly.entity_id
_entity_poly.type
_entity_poly.pdbx_seq_one_letter_code
_entity_poly.pdbx_strand_id
1 'polypeptide(L)'
;SQWDNLFEKDENNILVEHLNNMTDGELLKYIVEGGKYFRENFWNKSDELSKIVEDLSDEELENLKFGGHDPAKIYTAYNNAINQTDKPTVILAQTIKGYGLGEAGEGRNITHQQKKLNEEELLKFRTHFDIPLSDKECVDAPFYKPHQDSEEIKYLLSKRNDLGGFLPFRSNNCNPLKIPKLDNFQELLDGSNNREMSTTMAFVRLLTLLCDDSIIGNNIVPIIPDEARTFGIDPLFRKIGIYSHQGQLYDPVDSDQFLYYKEAQ
;
A
#
# COMPACT_ATOMS: atom_id res chain seq x y z
N SER A 1 6.76 18.52 10.94
CA SER A 1 7.60 18.62 9.73
C SER A 1 8.08 20.05 9.57
N GLN A 2 9.04 20.27 8.71
CA GLN A 2 9.54 21.62 8.41
C GLN A 2 8.41 22.52 7.87
N TRP A 3 7.45 21.98 7.17
CA TRP A 3 6.25 22.69 6.70
C TRP A 3 5.41 23.26 7.86
N ASP A 4 5.34 22.59 9.01
CA ASP A 4 4.56 23.09 10.15
C ASP A 4 5.07 24.43 10.64
N ASN A 5 6.39 24.59 10.70
CA ASN A 5 7.01 25.86 11.09
C ASN A 5 6.72 26.98 10.07
N LEU A 6 6.59 26.64 8.77
CA LEU A 6 6.24 27.61 7.75
C LEU A 6 4.76 28.01 7.85
N PHE A 7 3.89 27.08 8.15
CA PHE A 7 2.46 27.39 8.42
C PHE A 7 2.29 28.22 9.70
N GLU A 8 3.12 28.01 10.73
CA GLU A 8 3.10 28.85 11.94
C GLU A 8 3.54 30.30 11.67
N LYS A 9 4.39 30.54 10.66
CA LYS A 9 4.78 31.88 10.22
C LYS A 9 3.75 32.54 9.29
N ASP A 10 2.79 31.79 8.77
CA ASP A 10 1.76 32.26 7.83
C ASP A 10 0.57 32.90 8.55
N GLU A 11 0.79 34.04 9.19
CA GLU A 11 -0.23 34.74 10.00
C GLU A 11 -1.51 35.12 9.22
N ASN A 12 -1.38 35.32 7.91
CA ASN A 12 -2.47 35.77 7.04
C ASN A 12 -3.05 34.69 6.14
N ASN A 13 -2.64 33.43 6.31
CA ASN A 13 -3.02 32.28 5.47
C ASN A 13 -2.67 32.40 3.98
N ILE A 14 -1.68 33.22 3.62
CA ILE A 14 -1.27 33.47 2.24
C ILE A 14 -0.63 32.21 1.64
N LEU A 15 0.22 31.51 2.43
CA LEU A 15 0.80 30.24 2.02
C LEU A 15 -0.29 29.19 1.80
N VAL A 16 -1.25 29.09 2.72
CA VAL A 16 -2.37 28.14 2.62
C VAL A 16 -3.21 28.45 1.37
N GLU A 17 -3.55 29.73 1.12
CA GLU A 17 -4.28 30.14 -0.09
C GLU A 17 -3.50 29.83 -1.37
N HIS A 18 -2.19 30.10 -1.37
CA HIS A 18 -1.35 29.84 -2.52
C HIS A 18 -1.28 28.34 -2.84
N LEU A 19 -1.09 27.48 -1.82
CA LEU A 19 -1.11 26.03 -1.96
C LEU A 19 -2.47 25.49 -2.43
N ASN A 20 -3.58 26.01 -1.94
CA ASN A 20 -4.93 25.59 -2.33
C ASN A 20 -5.29 25.93 -3.77
N ASN A 21 -4.68 26.98 -4.32
CA ASN A 21 -4.91 27.43 -5.71
C ASN A 21 -3.93 26.81 -6.70
N MET A 22 -2.99 26.00 -6.24
CA MET A 22 -1.96 25.37 -7.07
C MET A 22 -2.39 23.98 -7.53
N THR A 23 -1.96 23.60 -8.72
CA THR A 23 -2.15 22.22 -9.19
C THR A 23 -1.11 21.27 -8.61
N ASP A 24 -1.46 19.99 -8.47
CA ASP A 24 -0.53 18.95 -7.97
C ASP A 24 0.76 18.88 -8.79
N GLY A 25 0.65 19.07 -10.12
CA GLY A 25 1.81 19.05 -11.01
C GLY A 25 2.76 20.23 -10.80
N GLU A 26 2.25 21.42 -10.45
CA GLU A 26 3.08 22.58 -10.13
C GLU A 26 3.88 22.35 -8.85
N LEU A 27 3.24 21.88 -7.78
CA LEU A 27 3.93 21.57 -6.53
C LEU A 27 5.01 20.53 -6.73
N LEU A 28 4.70 19.46 -7.46
CA LEU A 28 5.66 18.42 -7.78
C LEU A 28 6.86 18.96 -8.54
N LYS A 29 6.63 19.87 -9.52
CA LYS A 29 7.69 20.49 -10.30
C LYS A 29 8.61 21.32 -9.42
N TYR A 30 8.09 22.13 -8.52
CA TYR A 30 8.91 22.93 -7.60
C TYR A 30 9.83 22.09 -6.74
N ILE A 31 9.36 20.95 -6.28
CA ILE A 31 10.14 20.05 -5.45
C ILE A 31 11.25 19.34 -6.25
N VAL A 32 10.96 18.93 -7.48
CA VAL A 32 11.91 18.16 -8.32
C VAL A 32 12.97 19.04 -8.96
N GLU A 33 12.66 20.30 -9.29
CA GLU A 33 13.61 21.25 -9.92
C GLU A 33 14.61 21.86 -8.93
N GLY A 34 14.45 21.58 -7.64
CA GLY A 34 15.39 21.98 -6.59
C GLY A 34 15.09 23.33 -5.93
N GLY A 35 15.79 23.59 -4.82
CA GLY A 35 15.47 24.70 -3.90
C GLY A 35 15.56 26.09 -4.52
N LYS A 36 16.52 26.34 -5.40
CA LYS A 36 16.64 27.61 -6.11
C LYS A 36 15.42 27.88 -6.99
N TYR A 37 15.01 26.87 -7.79
CA TYR A 37 13.82 27.00 -8.64
C TYR A 37 12.56 27.18 -7.79
N PHE A 38 12.45 26.47 -6.67
CA PHE A 38 11.36 26.60 -5.73
C PHE A 38 11.29 28.00 -5.13
N ARG A 39 12.44 28.59 -4.72
CA ARG A 39 12.49 29.96 -4.23
C ARG A 39 11.99 30.96 -5.28
N GLU A 40 12.56 30.91 -6.49
CA GLU A 40 12.30 31.88 -7.54
C GLU A 40 10.86 31.83 -8.06
N ASN A 41 10.27 30.63 -8.16
CA ASN A 41 9.00 30.42 -8.86
C ASN A 41 7.80 30.22 -7.94
N PHE A 42 8.02 29.92 -6.65
CA PHE A 42 6.96 29.75 -5.67
C PHE A 42 7.04 30.84 -4.59
N TRP A 43 8.12 30.88 -3.85
CA TRP A 43 8.23 31.75 -2.68
C TRP A 43 8.33 33.23 -3.05
N ASN A 44 8.99 33.58 -4.13
CA ASN A 44 9.14 34.96 -4.60
C ASN A 44 7.91 35.48 -5.40
N LYS A 45 6.78 34.77 -5.37
CA LYS A 45 5.54 35.25 -6.01
C LYS A 45 4.90 36.44 -5.26
N SER A 46 5.16 36.58 -3.98
CA SER A 46 4.80 37.75 -3.19
C SER A 46 5.83 38.05 -2.11
N ASP A 47 5.85 39.30 -1.63
CA ASP A 47 6.75 39.69 -0.53
C ASP A 47 6.43 38.95 0.77
N GLU A 48 5.14 38.62 0.99
CA GLU A 48 4.69 37.89 2.16
C GLU A 48 5.20 36.43 2.14
N LEU A 49 5.08 35.74 1.00
CA LEU A 49 5.61 34.39 0.84
C LEU A 49 7.14 34.35 1.01
N SER A 50 7.84 35.35 0.43
CA SER A 50 9.29 35.46 0.54
C SER A 50 9.75 35.59 2.00
N LYS A 51 9.02 36.34 2.83
CA LYS A 51 9.32 36.51 4.26
C LYS A 51 9.21 35.23 5.07
N ILE A 52 8.29 34.34 4.71
CA ILE A 52 8.11 33.05 5.41
C ILE A 52 9.40 32.22 5.39
N VAL A 53 10.18 32.34 4.31
CA VAL A 53 11.39 31.55 4.04
C VAL A 53 12.67 32.39 3.96
N GLU A 54 12.66 33.64 4.42
CA GLU A 54 13.83 34.53 4.32
C GLU A 54 15.07 33.97 5.01
N ASP A 55 14.87 33.25 6.10
CA ASP A 55 15.92 32.62 6.90
C ASP A 55 16.42 31.28 6.34
N LEU A 56 15.77 30.72 5.31
CA LEU A 56 16.10 29.40 4.75
C LEU A 56 17.01 29.54 3.52
N SER A 57 18.03 28.70 3.43
CA SER A 57 18.85 28.53 2.23
C SER A 57 18.08 27.76 1.12
N ASP A 58 18.60 27.78 -0.10
CA ASP A 58 18.04 26.99 -1.20
C ASP A 58 18.14 25.49 -0.93
N GLU A 59 19.21 25.04 -0.28
CA GLU A 59 19.39 23.65 0.14
C GLU A 59 18.33 23.23 1.18
N GLU A 60 18.00 24.10 2.13
CA GLU A 60 16.94 23.84 3.10
C GLU A 60 15.55 23.79 2.44
N LEU A 61 15.29 24.64 1.44
CA LEU A 61 14.06 24.61 0.66
C LEU A 61 13.94 23.32 -0.17
N GLU A 62 15.03 22.83 -0.76
CA GLU A 62 15.09 21.57 -1.47
C GLU A 62 14.78 20.38 -0.56
N ASN A 63 15.22 20.47 0.69
CA ASN A 63 15.02 19.43 1.71
C ASN A 63 13.68 19.51 2.45
N LEU A 64 12.75 20.38 2.07
CA LEU A 64 11.40 20.43 2.64
C LEU A 64 10.64 19.13 2.32
N LYS A 65 10.49 18.27 3.32
CA LYS A 65 9.82 16.95 3.15
C LYS A 65 8.32 17.06 3.38
N PHE A 66 7.55 16.38 2.55
CA PHE A 66 6.15 16.10 2.84
C PHE A 66 5.99 15.32 4.14
N GLY A 67 4.90 15.55 4.86
CA GLY A 67 4.62 14.86 6.12
C GLY A 67 4.62 13.34 5.99
N GLY A 68 4.21 12.80 4.83
CA GLY A 68 4.25 11.36 4.53
C GLY A 68 5.65 10.76 4.36
N HIS A 69 6.69 11.60 4.32
CA HIS A 69 8.10 11.18 4.30
C HIS A 69 8.87 11.60 5.57
N ASP A 70 8.19 12.20 6.54
CA ASP A 70 8.76 12.57 7.82
C ASP A 70 8.57 11.42 8.82
N PRO A 71 9.65 10.70 9.22
CA PRO A 71 9.54 9.53 10.10
C PRO A 71 8.90 9.85 11.45
N ALA A 72 9.18 11.03 12.02
CA ALA A 72 8.63 11.43 13.31
C ALA A 72 7.12 11.69 13.22
N LYS A 73 6.65 12.35 12.16
CA LYS A 73 5.22 12.55 11.89
C LYS A 73 4.50 11.25 11.64
N ILE A 74 5.07 10.37 10.82
CA ILE A 74 4.49 9.05 10.52
C ILE A 74 4.36 8.27 11.82
N TYR A 75 5.42 8.16 12.61
CA TYR A 75 5.38 7.47 13.89
C TYR A 75 4.31 8.04 14.82
N THR A 76 4.26 9.35 14.96
CA THR A 76 3.28 10.03 15.83
C THR A 76 1.84 9.78 15.36
N ALA A 77 1.58 9.87 14.06
CA ALA A 77 0.26 9.62 13.49
C ALA A 77 -0.21 8.17 13.76
N TYR A 78 0.65 7.18 13.51
CA TYR A 78 0.35 5.79 13.81
C TYR A 78 0.19 5.52 15.30
N ASN A 79 1.06 6.08 16.14
CA ASN A 79 0.95 5.92 17.60
C ASN A 79 -0.38 6.50 18.13
N ASN A 80 -0.80 7.67 17.65
CA ASN A 80 -2.08 8.25 18.01
C ASN A 80 -3.25 7.38 17.52
N ALA A 81 -3.17 6.85 16.30
CA ALA A 81 -4.19 5.97 15.74
C ALA A 81 -4.39 4.68 16.54
N ILE A 82 -3.29 4.05 16.98
CA ILE A 82 -3.33 2.81 17.79
C ILE A 82 -3.95 3.06 19.16
N ASN A 83 -3.71 4.24 19.74
CA ASN A 83 -4.25 4.60 21.05
C ASN A 83 -5.70 5.11 21.01
N GLN A 84 -6.23 5.38 19.82
CA GLN A 84 -7.63 5.78 19.63
C GLN A 84 -8.51 4.53 19.57
N THR A 85 -9.37 4.35 20.57
CA THR A 85 -10.15 3.09 20.72
C THR A 85 -11.65 3.24 20.50
N ASP A 86 -12.17 4.46 20.45
CA ASP A 86 -13.62 4.75 20.40
C ASP A 86 -14.14 5.04 18.97
N LYS A 87 -13.25 5.24 18.02
CA LYS A 87 -13.60 5.53 16.60
C LYS A 87 -12.49 5.13 15.64
N PRO A 88 -12.82 4.86 14.36
CA PRO A 88 -11.81 4.58 13.34
C PRO A 88 -10.95 5.82 13.06
N THR A 89 -9.68 5.59 12.75
CA THR A 89 -8.72 6.64 12.36
C THR A 89 -8.30 6.45 10.90
N VAL A 90 -8.34 7.51 10.12
CA VAL A 90 -7.82 7.56 8.76
C VAL A 90 -6.59 8.47 8.73
N ILE A 91 -5.47 7.97 8.23
CA ILE A 91 -4.23 8.72 8.06
C ILE A 91 -4.07 9.04 6.58
N LEU A 92 -4.12 10.33 6.22
CA LEU A 92 -3.85 10.81 4.86
C LEU A 92 -2.37 11.20 4.78
N ALA A 93 -1.57 10.36 4.12
CA ALA A 93 -0.14 10.57 3.98
C ALA A 93 0.17 11.12 2.59
N GLN A 94 0.59 12.38 2.50
CA GLN A 94 1.08 12.95 1.26
C GLN A 94 2.51 12.51 1.02
N THR A 95 2.73 11.81 -0.09
CA THR A 95 4.01 11.23 -0.49
C THR A 95 4.33 11.59 -1.94
N ILE A 96 5.60 11.42 -2.32
CA ILE A 96 6.04 11.55 -3.70
C ILE A 96 6.41 10.17 -4.26
N LYS A 97 5.99 9.88 -5.48
CA LYS A 97 6.34 8.61 -6.13
C LYS A 97 7.84 8.55 -6.39
N GLY A 98 8.48 7.44 -6.01
CA GLY A 98 9.91 7.26 -6.19
C GLY A 98 10.75 8.05 -5.18
N TYR A 99 10.21 8.39 -4.02
CA TYR A 99 10.95 9.10 -2.97
C TYR A 99 12.31 8.46 -2.69
N GLY A 100 13.34 9.28 -2.67
CA GLY A 100 14.73 8.88 -2.47
C GLY A 100 15.45 8.38 -3.72
N LEU A 101 14.77 8.23 -4.86
CA LEU A 101 15.41 7.87 -6.13
C LEU A 101 16.08 9.08 -6.82
N GLY A 102 15.84 10.29 -6.35
CA GLY A 102 16.38 11.51 -6.93
C GLY A 102 16.13 11.59 -8.44
N GLU A 103 17.15 12.00 -9.20
CA GLU A 103 17.06 12.15 -10.66
C GLU A 103 16.68 10.86 -11.40
N ALA A 104 16.93 9.68 -10.82
CA ALA A 104 16.57 8.39 -11.42
C ALA A 104 15.06 8.18 -11.54
N GLY A 105 14.26 8.79 -10.66
CA GLY A 105 12.83 8.52 -10.70
C GLY A 105 11.94 9.35 -9.78
N GLU A 106 12.48 10.18 -8.89
CA GLU A 106 11.65 10.90 -7.94
C GLU A 106 10.70 11.88 -8.65
N GLY A 107 9.39 11.71 -8.39
CA GLY A 107 8.35 12.53 -9.01
C GLY A 107 8.16 12.31 -10.51
N ARG A 108 8.76 11.29 -11.11
CA ARG A 108 8.72 11.05 -12.56
C ARG A 108 7.77 9.92 -12.94
N ASN A 109 7.12 10.04 -14.08
CA ASN A 109 6.23 8.98 -14.59
C ASN A 109 6.98 7.68 -14.91
N ILE A 110 8.24 7.77 -15.33
CA ILE A 110 9.08 6.61 -15.65
C ILE A 110 9.33 5.70 -14.44
N THR A 111 9.19 6.22 -13.22
CA THR A 111 9.40 5.46 -11.98
C THR A 111 8.56 4.19 -11.91
N HIS A 112 7.37 4.19 -12.52
CA HIS A 112 6.52 3.00 -12.58
C HIS A 112 7.14 1.85 -13.38
N GLN A 113 8.01 2.17 -14.33
CA GLN A 113 8.68 1.20 -15.21
C GLN A 113 10.16 1.01 -14.88
N GLN A 114 10.69 1.75 -13.91
CA GLN A 114 12.09 1.66 -13.49
C GLN A 114 12.38 0.26 -12.91
N LYS A 115 13.26 -0.49 -13.55
CA LYS A 115 13.57 -1.87 -13.15
C LYS A 115 14.91 -2.00 -12.42
N LYS A 116 15.85 -1.09 -12.69
CA LYS A 116 17.21 -1.12 -12.12
C LYS A 116 17.71 0.29 -11.92
N LEU A 117 18.48 0.50 -10.88
CA LEU A 117 19.32 1.67 -10.67
C LEU A 117 20.73 1.37 -11.17
N ASN A 118 21.42 2.37 -11.71
CA ASN A 118 22.84 2.27 -12.02
C ASN A 118 23.68 2.46 -10.73
N GLU A 119 25.00 2.28 -10.82
CA GLU A 119 25.90 2.37 -9.66
C GLU A 119 25.84 3.74 -8.96
N GLU A 120 25.83 4.82 -9.72
CA GLU A 120 25.76 6.18 -9.18
C GLU A 120 24.42 6.42 -8.44
N GLU A 121 23.34 5.97 -9.02
CA GLU A 121 22.00 6.06 -8.42
C GLU A 121 21.89 5.24 -7.13
N LEU A 122 22.48 4.04 -7.09
CA LEU A 122 22.56 3.22 -5.88
C LEU A 122 23.35 3.90 -4.77
N LEU A 123 24.49 4.53 -5.09
CA LEU A 123 25.28 5.28 -4.11
C LEU A 123 24.53 6.50 -3.58
N LYS A 124 23.84 7.24 -4.45
CA LYS A 124 22.98 8.37 -4.04
C LYS A 124 21.86 7.90 -3.11
N PHE A 125 21.18 6.81 -3.47
CA PHE A 125 20.11 6.21 -2.66
C PHE A 125 20.63 5.79 -1.27
N ARG A 126 21.75 5.05 -1.22
CA ARG A 126 22.41 4.66 0.03
C ARG A 126 22.72 5.86 0.92
N THR A 127 23.26 6.93 0.32
CA THR A 127 23.64 8.15 1.05
C THR A 127 22.41 8.90 1.56
N HIS A 128 21.34 8.98 0.73
CA HIS A 128 20.10 9.63 1.11
C HIS A 128 19.42 8.98 2.33
N PHE A 129 19.49 7.64 2.42
CA PHE A 129 18.91 6.88 3.52
C PHE A 129 19.91 6.49 4.61
N ASP A 130 21.12 6.99 4.55
CA ASP A 130 22.19 6.70 5.52
C ASP A 130 22.40 5.19 5.77
N ILE A 131 22.33 4.39 4.68
CA ILE A 131 22.49 2.94 4.78
C ILE A 131 23.99 2.64 4.98
N PRO A 132 24.37 1.93 6.06
CA PRO A 132 25.78 1.72 6.43
C PRO A 132 26.44 0.63 5.60
N LEU A 133 26.58 0.87 4.30
CA LEU A 133 27.30 0.02 3.35
C LEU A 133 28.43 0.83 2.71
N SER A 134 29.56 0.17 2.47
CA SER A 134 30.64 0.75 1.64
C SER A 134 30.19 0.90 0.19
N ASP A 135 30.87 1.73 -0.58
CA ASP A 135 30.56 1.94 -2.00
C ASP A 135 30.58 0.62 -2.79
N LYS A 136 31.58 -0.21 -2.51
CA LYS A 136 31.70 -1.52 -3.16
C LYS A 136 30.56 -2.47 -2.83
N GLU A 137 30.15 -2.53 -1.57
CA GLU A 137 29.01 -3.38 -1.16
C GLU A 137 27.69 -2.85 -1.72
N CYS A 138 27.52 -1.54 -1.79
CA CYS A 138 26.30 -0.90 -2.27
C CYS A 138 25.97 -1.27 -3.72
N VAL A 139 26.99 -1.38 -4.57
CA VAL A 139 26.82 -1.74 -6.00
C VAL A 139 26.20 -3.13 -6.18
N ASP A 140 26.53 -4.06 -5.28
CA ASP A 140 25.97 -5.41 -5.28
C ASP A 140 24.54 -5.48 -4.71
N ALA A 141 24.02 -4.36 -4.19
CA ALA A 141 22.69 -4.23 -3.57
C ALA A 141 22.34 -5.39 -2.63
N PRO A 142 23.16 -5.68 -1.61
CA PRO A 142 22.95 -6.80 -0.71
C PRO A 142 21.75 -6.56 0.20
N PHE A 143 21.21 -7.64 0.75
CA PHE A 143 20.24 -7.53 1.84
C PHE A 143 20.93 -7.03 3.12
N TYR A 144 20.72 -5.75 3.43
CA TYR A 144 21.19 -5.19 4.68
C TYR A 144 20.33 -5.65 5.86
N LYS A 145 20.97 -6.19 6.87
CA LYS A 145 20.36 -6.57 8.14
C LYS A 145 21.04 -5.80 9.28
N PRO A 146 20.31 -4.96 10.01
CA PRO A 146 20.86 -4.26 11.16
C PRO A 146 21.36 -5.25 12.23
N HIS A 147 22.31 -4.81 13.05
CA HIS A 147 22.84 -5.64 14.13
C HIS A 147 21.74 -5.98 15.16
N GLN A 148 21.78 -7.20 15.70
CA GLN A 148 20.74 -7.66 16.63
C GLN A 148 20.62 -6.81 17.90
N ASP A 149 21.72 -6.20 18.34
CA ASP A 149 21.77 -5.34 19.51
C ASP A 149 21.51 -3.85 19.20
N SER A 150 21.18 -3.51 17.94
CA SER A 150 20.81 -2.14 17.60
C SER A 150 19.47 -1.75 18.24
N GLU A 151 19.28 -0.47 18.49
CA GLU A 151 18.08 0.03 19.16
C GLU A 151 16.82 -0.20 18.33
N GLU A 152 16.92 -0.13 16.99
CA GLU A 152 15.85 -0.40 16.05
C GLU A 152 15.37 -1.86 16.15
N ILE A 153 16.31 -2.80 16.22
CA ILE A 153 15.97 -4.23 16.32
C ILE A 153 15.40 -4.55 17.71
N LYS A 154 15.96 -3.99 18.78
CA LYS A 154 15.39 -4.14 20.14
C LYS A 154 13.96 -3.61 20.20
N TYR A 155 13.73 -2.42 19.64
CA TYR A 155 12.38 -1.84 19.57
C TYR A 155 11.43 -2.73 18.78
N LEU A 156 11.81 -3.18 17.57
CA LEU A 156 11.02 -4.07 16.74
C LEU A 156 10.65 -5.36 17.50
N LEU A 157 11.63 -6.01 18.12
CA LEU A 157 11.42 -7.26 18.84
C LEU A 157 10.52 -7.06 20.06
N SER A 158 10.70 -5.98 20.81
CA SER A 158 9.81 -5.66 21.94
C SER A 158 8.36 -5.53 21.46
N LYS A 159 8.10 -4.73 20.44
CA LYS A 159 6.73 -4.55 19.90
C LYS A 159 6.15 -5.85 19.35
N ARG A 160 6.96 -6.70 18.72
CA ARG A 160 6.51 -8.02 18.24
C ARG A 160 6.16 -8.95 19.39
N ASN A 161 6.95 -8.94 20.46
CA ASN A 161 6.69 -9.75 21.64
C ASN A 161 5.42 -9.31 22.37
N ASP A 162 5.17 -7.99 22.50
CA ASP A 162 3.95 -7.44 23.07
C ASP A 162 2.69 -7.90 22.31
N LEU A 163 2.81 -8.13 21.01
CA LEU A 163 1.75 -8.65 20.15
C LEU A 163 1.69 -10.20 20.10
N GLY A 164 2.44 -10.91 20.94
CA GLY A 164 2.46 -12.37 20.97
C GLY A 164 3.46 -13.04 20.03
N GLY A 165 4.42 -12.29 19.49
CA GLY A 165 5.50 -12.81 18.67
C GLY A 165 5.33 -12.54 17.16
N PHE A 166 6.08 -13.27 16.34
CA PHE A 166 6.08 -13.10 14.89
C PHE A 166 4.88 -13.76 14.22
N LEU A 167 4.35 -13.11 13.19
CA LEU A 167 3.28 -13.66 12.35
C LEU A 167 3.86 -14.16 11.01
N PRO A 168 3.22 -15.19 10.41
CA PRO A 168 2.14 -15.99 11.00
C PRO A 168 2.64 -16.95 12.09
N PHE A 169 1.91 -17.04 13.19
CA PHE A 169 2.13 -18.12 14.16
C PHE A 169 1.53 -19.40 13.58
N ARG A 170 2.37 -20.34 13.19
CA ARG A 170 1.94 -21.63 12.65
C ARG A 170 1.74 -22.62 13.77
N SER A 171 0.54 -23.14 13.93
CA SER A 171 0.20 -24.18 14.88
C SER A 171 -0.36 -25.39 14.12
N ASN A 172 0.05 -26.58 14.51
CA ASN A 172 -0.52 -27.84 14.05
C ASN A 172 -1.68 -28.31 14.96
N ASN A 173 -2.07 -27.50 15.93
CA ASN A 173 -3.15 -27.83 16.85
C ASN A 173 -4.51 -27.46 16.20
N CYS A 174 -4.89 -28.25 15.20
CA CYS A 174 -6.18 -28.14 14.55
C CYS A 174 -6.76 -29.55 14.32
N ASN A 175 -8.09 -29.65 14.32
CA ASN A 175 -8.75 -30.88 13.94
C ASN A 175 -8.51 -31.14 12.44
N PRO A 176 -8.04 -32.35 12.06
CA PRO A 176 -7.82 -32.67 10.65
C PRO A 176 -9.16 -32.65 9.89
N LEU A 177 -9.16 -32.01 8.73
CA LEU A 177 -10.31 -32.05 7.83
C LEU A 177 -10.43 -33.44 7.18
N LYS A 178 -11.64 -33.95 7.05
CA LYS A 178 -11.89 -35.15 6.26
C LYS A 178 -11.74 -34.80 4.77
N ILE A 179 -10.91 -35.55 4.08
CA ILE A 179 -10.68 -35.33 2.65
C ILE A 179 -11.86 -35.88 1.85
N PRO A 180 -12.45 -35.12 0.90
CA PRO A 180 -13.47 -35.61 0.00
C PRO A 180 -12.97 -36.81 -0.81
N LYS A 181 -13.88 -37.72 -1.18
CA LYS A 181 -13.52 -38.84 -2.05
C LYS A 181 -13.32 -38.35 -3.49
N LEU A 182 -12.42 -38.98 -4.22
CA LEU A 182 -12.18 -38.68 -5.64
C LEU A 182 -13.44 -38.84 -6.50
N ASP A 183 -14.31 -39.74 -6.16
CA ASP A 183 -15.59 -39.98 -6.85
C ASP A 183 -16.45 -38.70 -6.90
N ASN A 184 -16.31 -37.79 -5.93
CA ASN A 184 -17.03 -36.52 -5.93
C ASN A 184 -16.57 -35.58 -7.07
N PHE A 185 -15.43 -35.88 -7.69
CA PHE A 185 -14.82 -35.09 -8.77
C PHE A 185 -14.82 -35.89 -10.11
N GLN A 186 -15.64 -36.94 -10.25
CA GLN A 186 -15.61 -37.82 -11.39
C GLN A 186 -15.77 -37.08 -12.71
N GLU A 187 -16.61 -36.05 -12.78
CA GLU A 187 -16.81 -35.25 -13.99
C GLU A 187 -15.52 -34.54 -14.48
N LEU A 188 -14.58 -34.24 -13.58
CA LEU A 188 -13.29 -33.64 -13.97
C LEU A 188 -12.29 -34.74 -14.37
N LEU A 189 -12.41 -35.92 -13.77
CA LEU A 189 -11.56 -37.07 -14.08
C LEU A 189 -11.91 -37.68 -15.45
N ASP A 190 -13.19 -37.67 -15.83
CA ASP A 190 -13.68 -38.16 -17.13
C ASP A 190 -13.32 -37.21 -18.31
N GLY A 191 -12.85 -35.96 -17.98
CA GLY A 191 -12.46 -34.99 -18.97
C GLY A 191 -13.62 -34.24 -19.62
N SER A 192 -13.31 -33.38 -20.59
CA SER A 192 -14.27 -32.44 -21.21
C SER A 192 -15.10 -33.02 -22.36
N ASN A 193 -14.92 -34.30 -22.70
CA ASN A 193 -15.62 -34.96 -23.83
C ASN A 193 -15.51 -34.17 -25.15
N ASN A 194 -14.30 -33.79 -25.55
CA ASN A 194 -13.96 -32.99 -26.74
C ASN A 194 -14.49 -31.53 -26.72
N ARG A 195 -14.99 -31.04 -25.62
CA ARG A 195 -15.25 -29.59 -25.47
C ARG A 195 -13.99 -28.87 -25.11
N GLU A 196 -13.67 -27.80 -25.80
CA GLU A 196 -12.57 -26.92 -25.43
C GLU A 196 -12.88 -26.23 -24.11
N MET A 197 -11.97 -26.31 -23.17
CA MET A 197 -12.09 -25.70 -21.84
C MET A 197 -10.76 -25.08 -21.44
N SER A 198 -10.77 -23.84 -20.97
CA SER A 198 -9.59 -23.22 -20.39
C SER A 198 -9.26 -23.86 -19.04
N THR A 199 -8.01 -23.81 -18.64
CA THR A 199 -7.57 -24.27 -17.31
C THR A 199 -8.27 -23.47 -16.19
N THR A 200 -8.54 -22.19 -16.41
CA THR A 200 -9.33 -21.35 -15.48
C THR A 200 -10.73 -21.89 -15.29
N MET A 201 -11.45 -22.25 -16.36
CA MET A 201 -12.80 -22.82 -16.24
C MET A 201 -12.80 -24.20 -15.58
N ALA A 202 -11.78 -25.02 -15.83
CA ALA A 202 -11.61 -26.29 -15.12
C ALA A 202 -11.40 -26.07 -13.61
N PHE A 203 -10.57 -25.08 -13.24
CA PHE A 203 -10.39 -24.69 -11.85
C PHE A 203 -11.68 -24.16 -11.20
N VAL A 204 -12.42 -23.27 -11.89
CA VAL A 204 -13.71 -22.77 -11.40
C VAL A 204 -14.70 -23.90 -11.15
N ARG A 205 -14.72 -24.92 -12.02
CA ARG A 205 -15.55 -26.10 -11.82
C ARG A 205 -15.13 -26.91 -10.61
N LEU A 206 -13.81 -27.14 -10.44
CA LEU A 206 -13.27 -27.78 -9.24
C LEU A 206 -13.65 -27.01 -7.98
N LEU A 207 -13.47 -25.69 -7.99
CA LEU A 207 -13.79 -24.80 -6.87
C LEU A 207 -15.30 -24.90 -6.51
N THR A 208 -16.15 -24.94 -7.52
CA THR A 208 -17.61 -25.11 -7.33
C THR A 208 -17.92 -26.43 -6.62
N LEU A 209 -17.32 -27.54 -7.04
CA LEU A 209 -17.48 -28.85 -6.41
C LEU A 209 -16.96 -28.88 -4.97
N LEU A 210 -15.84 -28.21 -4.72
CA LEU A 210 -15.28 -28.07 -3.36
C LEU A 210 -16.21 -27.27 -2.45
N CYS A 211 -16.76 -26.15 -2.92
CA CYS A 211 -17.74 -25.36 -2.17
C CYS A 211 -19.06 -26.12 -1.91
N ASP A 212 -19.40 -27.08 -2.76
CA ASP A 212 -20.61 -27.93 -2.60
C ASP A 212 -20.41 -29.12 -1.67
N ASP A 213 -19.16 -29.46 -1.37
CA ASP A 213 -18.88 -30.63 -0.53
C ASP A 213 -19.42 -30.40 0.89
N SER A 214 -20.23 -31.35 1.36
CA SER A 214 -20.92 -31.26 2.66
C SER A 214 -19.95 -31.28 3.86
N ILE A 215 -18.70 -31.70 3.66
CA ILE A 215 -17.70 -31.87 4.72
C ILE A 215 -16.80 -30.65 4.80
N ILE A 216 -16.26 -30.22 3.67
CA ILE A 216 -15.25 -29.16 3.62
C ILE A 216 -15.75 -27.84 3.01
N GLY A 217 -16.92 -27.84 2.37
CA GLY A 217 -17.41 -26.68 1.64
C GLY A 217 -17.41 -25.39 2.46
N ASN A 218 -17.82 -25.46 3.71
CA ASN A 218 -17.82 -24.31 4.64
C ASN A 218 -16.39 -23.85 5.05
N ASN A 219 -15.36 -24.63 4.73
CA ASN A 219 -13.99 -24.26 4.99
C ASN A 219 -13.28 -23.68 3.75
N ILE A 220 -13.96 -23.67 2.60
CA ILE A 220 -13.42 -23.14 1.35
C ILE A 220 -13.87 -21.68 1.21
N VAL A 221 -12.89 -20.79 1.24
CA VAL A 221 -13.11 -19.34 1.13
C VAL A 221 -12.38 -18.81 -0.09
N PRO A 222 -13.04 -18.66 -1.25
CA PRO A 222 -12.44 -18.02 -2.41
C PRO A 222 -12.23 -16.53 -2.14
N ILE A 223 -10.98 -16.04 -2.33
CA ILE A 223 -10.63 -14.63 -2.20
C ILE A 223 -10.24 -14.11 -3.57
N ILE A 224 -11.04 -13.19 -4.11
CA ILE A 224 -10.90 -12.67 -5.47
C ILE A 224 -10.84 -11.15 -5.39
N PRO A 225 -9.78 -10.48 -5.92
CA PRO A 225 -9.67 -9.03 -5.80
C PRO A 225 -10.77 -8.28 -6.55
N ASP A 226 -10.99 -8.53 -7.86
CA ASP A 226 -12.01 -7.83 -8.66
C ASP A 226 -12.50 -8.62 -9.89
N GLU A 227 -11.69 -9.48 -10.44
CA GLU A 227 -11.91 -10.06 -11.78
C GLU A 227 -12.82 -11.30 -11.80
N ALA A 228 -13.73 -11.48 -10.86
CA ALA A 228 -14.56 -12.68 -10.75
C ALA A 228 -15.34 -13.00 -12.04
N ARG A 229 -15.92 -11.98 -12.70
CA ARG A 229 -16.64 -12.16 -13.96
C ARG A 229 -15.72 -12.54 -15.11
N THR A 230 -14.55 -11.91 -15.19
CA THR A 230 -13.52 -12.20 -16.20
C THR A 230 -13.06 -13.66 -16.14
N PHE A 231 -12.99 -14.23 -14.94
CA PHE A 231 -12.62 -15.63 -14.71
C PHE A 231 -13.80 -16.60 -14.72
N GLY A 232 -15.03 -16.13 -14.93
CA GLY A 232 -16.22 -16.98 -14.94
C GLY A 232 -16.59 -17.54 -13.56
N ILE A 233 -16.24 -16.84 -12.48
CA ILE A 233 -16.54 -17.24 -11.08
C ILE A 233 -17.86 -16.64 -10.59
N ASP A 234 -18.42 -15.67 -11.30
CA ASP A 234 -19.66 -14.97 -10.96
C ASP A 234 -20.87 -15.90 -10.64
N PRO A 235 -21.02 -17.12 -11.20
CA PRO A 235 -22.07 -18.02 -10.76
C PRO A 235 -22.00 -18.40 -9.28
N LEU A 236 -20.82 -18.35 -8.67
CA LEU A 236 -20.66 -18.60 -7.23
C LEU A 236 -21.30 -17.51 -6.38
N PHE A 237 -21.38 -16.26 -6.85
CA PHE A 237 -22.05 -15.17 -6.11
C PHE A 237 -23.50 -15.51 -5.77
N ARG A 238 -24.22 -16.10 -6.72
CA ARG A 238 -25.60 -16.55 -6.50
C ARG A 238 -25.67 -17.76 -5.57
N LYS A 239 -24.69 -18.65 -5.66
CA LYS A 239 -24.70 -19.93 -4.97
C LYS A 239 -24.29 -19.79 -3.50
N ILE A 240 -23.18 -19.15 -3.22
CA ILE A 240 -22.64 -19.02 -1.87
C ILE A 240 -22.72 -17.59 -1.33
N GLY A 241 -22.93 -16.59 -2.19
CA GLY A 241 -22.93 -15.18 -1.82
C GLY A 241 -21.52 -14.59 -1.71
N ILE A 242 -21.46 -13.29 -1.56
CA ILE A 242 -20.24 -12.55 -1.22
C ILE A 242 -20.21 -12.39 0.30
N TYR A 243 -19.09 -12.70 0.92
CA TYR A 243 -19.00 -12.69 2.38
C TYR A 243 -19.34 -11.31 2.98
N SER A 244 -20.28 -11.32 3.90
CA SER A 244 -20.59 -10.19 4.78
C SER A 244 -20.87 -10.75 6.18
N HIS A 245 -20.16 -10.25 7.19
CA HIS A 245 -20.31 -10.75 8.56
C HIS A 245 -21.71 -10.53 9.15
N GLN A 246 -22.50 -9.63 8.58
CA GLN A 246 -23.89 -9.36 9.00
C GLN A 246 -24.92 -9.98 8.06
N GLY A 247 -24.48 -10.57 6.93
CA GLY A 247 -25.38 -11.06 5.89
C GLY A 247 -26.02 -9.93 5.08
N GLN A 248 -27.04 -10.25 4.31
CA GLN A 248 -27.77 -9.32 3.44
C GLN A 248 -28.72 -8.45 4.26
N LEU A 249 -28.43 -7.16 4.40
CA LEU A 249 -29.24 -6.22 5.19
C LEU A 249 -30.17 -5.33 4.35
N TYR A 250 -30.10 -5.40 3.03
CA TYR A 250 -30.89 -4.58 2.09
C TYR A 250 -31.20 -5.36 0.82
N ASP A 251 -32.20 -4.90 0.09
CA ASP A 251 -32.50 -5.43 -1.25
C ASP A 251 -31.65 -4.69 -2.29
N PRO A 252 -30.77 -5.40 -3.03
CA PRO A 252 -29.97 -4.77 -4.08
C PRO A 252 -30.85 -4.17 -5.19
N VAL A 253 -30.38 -3.11 -5.84
CA VAL A 253 -31.09 -2.43 -6.95
C VAL A 253 -31.38 -3.39 -8.11
N ASP A 254 -30.54 -4.39 -8.30
CA ASP A 254 -30.60 -5.39 -9.35
C ASP A 254 -31.14 -6.75 -8.86
N SER A 255 -31.88 -6.77 -7.76
CA SER A 255 -32.39 -7.99 -7.11
C SER A 255 -33.30 -8.86 -8.02
N ASP A 256 -33.90 -8.26 -9.03
CA ASP A 256 -34.71 -8.93 -10.04
C ASP A 256 -33.91 -9.50 -11.23
N GLN A 257 -32.59 -9.22 -11.30
CA GLN A 257 -31.74 -9.69 -12.38
C GLN A 257 -31.18 -11.10 -12.09
N PHE A 258 -30.82 -11.82 -13.16
CA PHE A 258 -30.26 -13.16 -13.02
C PHE A 258 -28.93 -13.22 -12.26
N LEU A 259 -28.08 -12.24 -12.43
CA LEU A 259 -26.76 -12.10 -11.76
C LEU A 259 -26.76 -10.88 -10.85
N TYR A 260 -27.56 -10.91 -9.81
CA TYR A 260 -27.61 -9.83 -8.81
C TYR A 260 -26.56 -9.99 -7.72
N TYR A 261 -26.28 -8.90 -7.04
CA TYR A 261 -25.42 -8.88 -5.86
C TYR A 261 -26.11 -9.59 -4.69
N LYS A 262 -25.43 -10.53 -4.07
CA LYS A 262 -25.93 -11.28 -2.91
C LYS A 262 -24.85 -11.39 -1.84
N GLU A 263 -25.17 -10.97 -0.62
CA GLU A 263 -24.31 -11.15 0.55
C GLU A 263 -24.73 -12.40 1.34
N ALA A 264 -23.75 -13.04 1.99
CA ALA A 264 -23.95 -14.18 2.90
C ALA A 264 -22.89 -14.18 4.00
N GLN A 265 -23.23 -14.79 5.16
CA GLN A 265 -22.27 -15.03 6.26
C GLN A 265 -21.32 -16.17 5.94
#